data_1e87034162d7e31e63361373b18f3d0d
#
_entry.id   1e87034162d7e31e63361373b18f3d0d
#
_cell.length_a   1.000
_cell.length_b   1.000
_cell.length_c   1.000
_cell.angle_alpha   90.00
_cell.angle_beta   90.00
_cell.angle_gamma   90.00
#
_symmetry.space_group_name_H-M   'P 1'
#
loop_
_entity.id
_entity.type
_entity.pdbx_description
1 polymer ?
#
loop_
_entity_poly.entity_id
_entity_poly.type
_entity_poly.pdbx_seq_one_letter_code
_entity_poly.pdbx_strand_id
1 'polypeptide(L)'
;MTRLDIRGLRAGYGHVEIIHGIDMEVKDSEILAIIGPNGSGKSTLLKSVVGLTNVFGGSVRLDGVELVGWKTEDVARAGIAFTPQVDNVFTSLTGEENLELGGYNIRDKNLLKRRMEEIYDVFHEIEPLRKSRAGLMSGGERQMLAIARAMMFNPKILMLDEPTANLSPKATSAVAEKVREIKDSGIPVIIVEQNVKFALSLADRVCVLVSGLKTYEGRPSELMTLDLQQVFLGLRSGQGT
;
A
#
# COMPACT_ATOMS: atom_id res chain seq x y z
N MET A 1 -12.11 -10.94 -9.97
CA MET A 1 -11.84 -10.05 -11.15
C MET A 1 -10.52 -9.33 -10.93
N THR A 2 -9.89 -8.78 -11.98
CA THR A 2 -8.73 -7.90 -11.83
C THR A 2 -9.22 -6.51 -11.44
N ARG A 3 -8.76 -5.98 -10.31
CA ARG A 3 -9.12 -4.65 -9.80
C ARG A 3 -8.16 -3.58 -10.33
N LEU A 4 -6.85 -3.83 -10.24
CA LEU A 4 -5.82 -2.96 -10.78
C LEU A 4 -5.01 -3.73 -11.81
N ASP A 5 -4.80 -3.12 -12.98
CA ASP A 5 -4.01 -3.67 -14.07
C ASP A 5 -2.93 -2.68 -14.47
N ILE A 6 -1.67 -3.09 -14.37
CA ILE A 6 -0.49 -2.31 -14.74
C ILE A 6 0.19 -3.04 -15.90
N ARG A 7 0.43 -2.33 -17.02
CA ARG A 7 1.06 -2.91 -18.21
C ARG A 7 2.21 -2.04 -18.71
N GLY A 8 3.38 -2.65 -18.81
CA GLY A 8 4.57 -2.03 -19.35
C GLY A 8 4.96 -0.72 -18.66
N LEU A 9 4.65 -0.54 -17.36
CA LEU A 9 4.82 0.73 -16.66
C LEU A 9 6.29 1.12 -16.59
N ARG A 10 6.61 2.30 -17.13
CA ARG A 10 7.92 2.94 -17.04
C ARG A 10 7.73 4.28 -16.33
N ALA A 11 8.43 4.49 -15.24
CA ALA A 11 8.20 5.66 -14.39
C ALA A 11 9.44 6.04 -13.56
N GLY A 12 9.45 7.28 -13.05
CA GLY A 12 10.55 7.78 -12.22
C GLY A 12 10.40 9.24 -11.86
N TYR A 13 11.50 9.95 -11.65
CA TYR A 13 11.52 11.34 -11.21
C TYR A 13 12.33 12.22 -12.18
N GLY A 14 11.77 13.36 -12.54
CA GLY A 14 12.39 14.23 -13.57
C GLY A 14 12.57 13.47 -14.88
N HIS A 15 13.80 13.25 -15.29
CA HIS A 15 14.18 12.47 -16.47
C HIS A 15 14.77 11.10 -16.14
N VAL A 16 14.85 10.75 -14.84
CA VAL A 16 15.45 9.49 -14.38
C VAL A 16 14.36 8.43 -14.28
N GLU A 17 14.47 7.41 -15.14
CA GLU A 17 13.61 6.23 -15.09
C GLU A 17 14.09 5.27 -14.00
N ILE A 18 13.17 4.83 -13.14
CA ILE A 18 13.42 3.91 -12.02
C ILE A 18 12.66 2.61 -12.21
N ILE A 19 11.48 2.66 -12.81
CA ILE A 19 10.63 1.51 -13.11
C ILE A 19 10.72 1.24 -14.60
N HIS A 20 11.06 0.01 -14.96
CA HIS A 20 11.47 -0.39 -16.31
C HIS A 20 10.53 -1.43 -16.92
N GLY A 21 9.30 -1.06 -17.24
CA GLY A 21 8.36 -1.94 -17.95
C GLY A 21 7.72 -3.00 -17.06
N ILE A 22 7.12 -2.59 -15.94
CA ILE A 22 6.44 -3.50 -15.00
C ILE A 22 5.05 -3.86 -15.51
N ASP A 23 4.78 -5.19 -15.54
CA ASP A 23 3.44 -5.75 -15.65
C ASP A 23 3.02 -6.33 -14.29
N MET A 24 1.85 -5.93 -13.79
CA MET A 24 1.33 -6.40 -12.50
C MET A 24 -0.19 -6.28 -12.48
N GLU A 25 -0.84 -7.28 -11.90
CA GLU A 25 -2.28 -7.26 -11.66
C GLU A 25 -2.56 -7.36 -10.17
N VAL A 26 -3.65 -6.72 -9.71
CA VAL A 26 -4.18 -6.93 -8.35
C VAL A 26 -5.61 -7.41 -8.47
N LYS A 27 -5.90 -8.52 -7.83
CA LYS A 27 -7.21 -9.17 -7.84
C LYS A 27 -8.04 -8.74 -6.64
N ASP A 28 -9.36 -8.95 -6.75
CA ASP A 28 -10.25 -8.73 -5.61
C ASP A 28 -9.83 -9.60 -4.41
N SER A 29 -9.93 -9.02 -3.21
CA SER A 29 -9.71 -9.71 -1.94
C SER A 29 -8.36 -10.44 -1.84
N GLU A 30 -7.29 -9.84 -2.36
CA GLU A 30 -5.92 -10.37 -2.18
C GLU A 30 -5.02 -9.38 -1.46
N ILE A 31 -4.02 -9.90 -0.77
CA ILE A 31 -2.87 -9.15 -0.31
C ILE A 31 -1.71 -9.45 -1.26
N LEU A 32 -1.31 -8.45 -2.04
CA LEU A 32 -0.12 -8.52 -2.89
C LEU A 32 1.04 -7.85 -2.17
N ALA A 33 2.08 -8.61 -1.83
CA ALA A 33 3.30 -8.05 -1.29
C ALA A 33 4.32 -7.77 -2.39
N ILE A 34 4.89 -6.58 -2.39
CA ILE A 34 6.02 -6.18 -3.23
C ILE A 34 7.25 -6.11 -2.34
N ILE A 35 8.21 -7.00 -2.58
CA ILE A 35 9.45 -7.08 -1.81
C ILE A 35 10.67 -6.85 -2.72
N GLY A 36 11.80 -6.54 -2.11
CA GLY A 36 13.07 -6.32 -2.83
C GLY A 36 14.04 -5.47 -2.01
N PRO A 37 15.30 -5.36 -2.47
CA PRO A 37 16.31 -4.56 -1.79
C PRO A 37 15.91 -3.06 -1.72
N ASN A 38 16.61 -2.32 -0.85
CA ASN A 38 16.47 -0.86 -0.83
C ASN A 38 16.89 -0.27 -2.18
N GLY A 39 16.15 0.73 -2.64
CA GLY A 39 16.39 1.35 -3.95
C GLY A 39 15.91 0.52 -5.15
N SER A 40 15.23 -0.62 -4.95
CA SER A 40 14.73 -1.43 -6.08
C SER A 40 13.52 -0.83 -6.82
N GLY A 41 12.97 0.30 -6.34
CA GLY A 41 11.86 0.99 -7.00
C GLY A 41 10.47 0.71 -6.38
N LYS A 42 10.36 -0.03 -5.29
CA LYS A 42 9.07 -0.41 -4.66
C LYS A 42 8.16 0.79 -4.38
N SER A 43 8.65 1.76 -3.60
CA SER A 43 7.88 2.98 -3.29
C SER A 43 7.62 3.82 -4.54
N THR A 44 8.55 3.81 -5.51
CA THR A 44 8.37 4.50 -6.79
C THR A 44 7.21 3.88 -7.58
N LEU A 45 7.09 2.54 -7.59
CA LEU A 45 5.98 1.85 -8.23
C LEU A 45 4.63 2.27 -7.62
N LEU A 46 4.47 2.26 -6.29
CA LEU A 46 3.24 2.73 -5.65
C LEU A 46 2.95 4.21 -5.95
N LYS A 47 3.98 5.06 -5.85
CA LYS A 47 3.87 6.49 -6.17
C LYS A 47 3.48 6.73 -7.62
N SER A 48 3.90 5.87 -8.55
CA SER A 48 3.53 5.96 -9.97
C SER A 48 2.04 5.68 -10.18
N VAL A 49 1.50 4.70 -9.46
CA VAL A 49 0.06 4.38 -9.51
C VAL A 49 -0.79 5.56 -9.07
N VAL A 50 -0.35 6.32 -8.06
CA VAL A 50 -1.10 7.48 -7.54
C VAL A 50 -0.72 8.83 -8.16
N GLY A 51 0.05 8.82 -9.26
CA GLY A 51 0.38 10.05 -9.99
C GLY A 51 1.40 10.96 -9.31
N LEU A 52 2.26 10.42 -8.43
CA LEU A 52 3.32 11.16 -7.73
C LEU A 52 4.70 11.06 -8.40
N THR A 53 4.76 10.48 -9.59
CA THR A 53 5.99 10.36 -10.40
C THR A 53 5.69 10.70 -11.86
N ASN A 54 6.75 10.84 -12.65
CA ASN A 54 6.61 10.95 -14.10
C ASN A 54 6.45 9.54 -14.70
N VAL A 55 5.40 9.34 -15.49
CA VAL A 55 5.21 8.12 -16.28
C VAL A 55 5.76 8.34 -17.67
N PHE A 56 6.72 7.51 -18.08
CA PHE A 56 7.37 7.57 -19.40
C PHE A 56 6.71 6.63 -20.43
N GLY A 57 5.88 5.68 -19.95
CA GLY A 57 5.15 4.74 -20.80
C GLY A 57 4.41 3.68 -20.01
N GLY A 58 3.61 2.89 -20.72
CA GLY A 58 2.75 1.89 -20.11
C GLY A 58 1.37 2.42 -19.71
N SER A 59 0.61 1.61 -18.97
CA SER A 59 -0.73 1.96 -18.50
C SER A 59 -0.97 1.48 -17.06
N VAL A 60 -1.87 2.18 -16.35
CA VAL A 60 -2.35 1.83 -15.00
C VAL A 60 -3.87 1.95 -15.03
N ARG A 61 -4.59 0.84 -14.86
CA ARG A 61 -6.05 0.83 -14.94
C ARG A 61 -6.67 0.31 -13.67
N LEU A 62 -7.64 1.06 -13.14
CA LEU A 62 -8.51 0.64 -12.04
C LEU A 62 -9.89 0.32 -12.60
N ASP A 63 -10.37 -0.91 -12.43
CA ASP A 63 -11.65 -1.37 -12.99
C ASP A 63 -11.77 -1.07 -14.51
N GLY A 64 -10.66 -1.17 -15.26
CA GLY A 64 -10.58 -0.86 -16.69
C GLY A 64 -10.41 0.62 -17.05
N VAL A 65 -10.49 1.54 -16.09
CA VAL A 65 -10.32 2.99 -16.31
C VAL A 65 -8.85 3.36 -16.21
N GLU A 66 -8.32 4.02 -17.26
CA GLU A 66 -6.92 4.48 -17.33
C GLU A 66 -6.69 5.62 -16.33
N LEU A 67 -5.63 5.52 -15.52
CA LEU A 67 -5.26 6.52 -14.50
C LEU A 67 -3.99 7.32 -14.83
N VAL A 68 -3.21 6.89 -15.82
CA VAL A 68 -1.98 7.60 -16.19
C VAL A 68 -2.31 9.04 -16.58
N GLY A 69 -1.56 9.99 -16.01
CA GLY A 69 -1.79 11.42 -16.22
C GLY A 69 -2.86 12.06 -15.33
N TRP A 70 -3.55 11.29 -14.51
CA TRP A 70 -4.48 11.84 -13.54
C TRP A 70 -3.75 12.51 -12.39
N LYS A 71 -4.40 13.51 -11.79
CA LYS A 71 -3.92 14.10 -10.53
C LYS A 71 -4.14 13.12 -9.38
N THR A 72 -3.26 13.14 -8.39
CA THR A 72 -3.33 12.26 -7.21
C THR A 72 -4.70 12.32 -6.52
N GLU A 73 -5.31 13.51 -6.43
CA GLU A 73 -6.65 13.68 -5.84
C GLU A 73 -7.75 12.96 -6.61
N ASP A 74 -7.65 12.89 -7.94
CA ASP A 74 -8.61 12.21 -8.80
C ASP A 74 -8.42 10.69 -8.74
N VAL A 75 -7.17 10.22 -8.66
CA VAL A 75 -6.84 8.81 -8.40
C VAL A 75 -7.41 8.36 -7.05
N ALA A 76 -7.28 9.19 -6.01
CA ALA A 76 -7.88 8.90 -4.71
C ALA A 76 -9.42 8.81 -4.80
N ARG A 77 -10.07 9.76 -5.50
CA ARG A 77 -11.54 9.72 -5.74
C ARG A 77 -11.98 8.51 -6.56
N ALA A 78 -11.14 7.98 -7.45
CA ALA A 78 -11.43 6.75 -8.19
C ALA A 78 -11.43 5.51 -7.30
N GLY A 79 -10.81 5.58 -6.10
CA GLY A 79 -10.83 4.55 -5.08
C GLY A 79 -9.47 3.95 -4.73
N ILE A 80 -8.36 4.61 -5.03
CA ILE A 80 -7.03 4.16 -4.58
C ILE A 80 -6.62 4.96 -3.34
N ALA A 81 -6.50 4.29 -2.20
CA ALA A 81 -5.90 4.88 -0.99
C ALA A 81 -4.42 4.51 -0.89
N PHE A 82 -3.59 5.47 -0.58
CA PHE A 82 -2.16 5.29 -0.41
C PHE A 82 -1.68 5.84 0.93
N THR A 83 -0.97 5.01 1.69
CA THR A 83 -0.31 5.39 2.94
C THR A 83 1.20 5.34 2.72
N PRO A 84 1.90 6.48 2.70
CA PRO A 84 3.36 6.51 2.57
C PRO A 84 4.05 6.04 3.86
N GLN A 85 5.32 5.68 3.75
CA GLN A 85 6.15 5.23 4.87
C GLN A 85 6.34 6.31 5.94
N VAL A 86 6.51 7.56 5.54
CA VAL A 86 6.72 8.73 6.42
C VAL A 86 5.63 9.76 6.19
N ASP A 87 5.46 10.67 7.16
CA ASP A 87 4.48 11.76 7.10
C ASP A 87 3.04 11.27 6.84
N ASN A 88 2.74 10.06 7.33
CA ASN A 88 1.47 9.39 7.12
C ASN A 88 0.35 9.86 8.07
N VAL A 89 0.66 10.68 9.08
CA VAL A 89 -0.31 11.35 9.98
C VAL A 89 0.12 12.79 10.26
N PHE A 90 -0.85 13.65 10.56
CA PHE A 90 -0.59 15.02 11.02
C PHE A 90 -0.35 15.03 12.53
N THR A 91 0.88 15.06 12.95
CA THR A 91 1.31 14.89 14.35
C THR A 91 0.82 16.00 15.29
N SER A 92 0.57 17.19 14.77
CA SER A 92 0.01 18.36 15.51
C SER A 92 -1.50 18.24 15.76
N LEU A 93 -2.19 17.43 14.99
CA LEU A 93 -3.63 17.20 15.06
C LEU A 93 -3.97 16.02 15.96
N THR A 94 -5.19 15.99 16.46
CA THR A 94 -5.76 14.85 17.20
C THR A 94 -6.06 13.66 16.27
N GLY A 95 -6.36 12.49 16.84
CA GLY A 95 -6.82 11.33 16.07
C GLY A 95 -8.08 11.65 15.28
N GLU A 96 -9.06 12.32 15.90
CA GLU A 96 -10.31 12.72 15.28
C GLU A 96 -10.09 13.69 14.11
N GLU A 97 -9.29 14.74 14.30
CA GLU A 97 -8.94 15.69 13.24
C GLU A 97 -8.19 15.05 12.07
N ASN A 98 -7.34 14.05 12.36
CA ASN A 98 -6.69 13.24 11.30
C ASN A 98 -7.71 12.46 10.48
N LEU A 99 -8.74 11.86 11.11
CA LEU A 99 -9.80 11.15 10.38
C LEU A 99 -10.69 12.14 9.59
N GLU A 100 -11.04 13.29 10.16
CA GLU A 100 -11.78 14.33 9.44
C GLU A 100 -11.07 14.75 8.15
N LEU A 101 -9.74 14.95 8.21
CA LEU A 101 -8.94 15.24 7.02
C LEU A 101 -8.91 14.05 6.03
N GLY A 102 -8.95 12.80 6.53
CA GLY A 102 -9.15 11.62 5.69
C GLY A 102 -10.47 11.64 4.93
N GLY A 103 -11.51 12.21 5.51
CA GLY A 103 -12.85 12.35 4.91
C GLY A 103 -13.12 13.70 4.25
N TYR A 104 -12.10 14.50 3.88
CA TYR A 104 -12.25 15.89 3.39
C TYR A 104 -13.20 16.06 2.19
N ASN A 105 -13.39 15.00 1.39
CA ASN A 105 -14.30 14.97 0.25
C ASN A 105 -15.78 14.74 0.64
N ILE A 106 -16.04 14.33 1.88
CA ILE A 106 -17.41 14.09 2.41
C ILE A 106 -17.96 15.42 2.88
N ARG A 107 -18.78 16.07 2.05
CA ARG A 107 -19.35 17.40 2.36
C ARG A 107 -20.46 17.36 3.41
N ASP A 108 -21.20 16.25 3.50
CA ASP A 108 -22.26 16.06 4.49
C ASP A 108 -21.64 15.72 5.84
N LYS A 109 -21.79 16.62 6.83
CA LYS A 109 -21.25 16.44 8.18
C LYS A 109 -21.82 15.21 8.91
N ASN A 110 -23.08 14.85 8.66
CA ASN A 110 -23.69 13.68 9.29
C ASN A 110 -23.12 12.38 8.67
N LEU A 111 -22.88 12.39 7.36
CA LEU A 111 -22.23 11.28 6.67
C LEU A 111 -20.76 11.14 7.13
N LEU A 112 -20.04 12.25 7.24
CA LEU A 112 -18.66 12.25 7.75
C LEU A 112 -18.61 11.65 9.16
N LYS A 113 -19.49 12.12 10.06
CA LYS A 113 -19.54 11.60 11.43
C LYS A 113 -19.86 10.10 11.47
N ARG A 114 -20.85 9.64 10.71
CA ARG A 114 -21.15 8.19 10.59
C ARG A 114 -19.95 7.40 10.08
N ARG A 115 -19.28 7.90 9.04
CA ARG A 115 -18.09 7.24 8.50
C ARG A 115 -16.95 7.17 9.53
N MET A 116 -16.75 8.20 10.34
CA MET A 116 -15.76 8.18 11.42
C MET A 116 -16.11 7.13 12.49
N GLU A 117 -17.36 7.00 12.90
CA GLU A 117 -17.76 5.95 13.85
C GLU A 117 -17.56 4.55 13.24
N GLU A 118 -17.95 4.31 11.97
CA GLU A 118 -17.63 3.05 11.27
C GLU A 118 -16.13 2.73 11.26
N ILE A 119 -15.27 3.75 11.10
CA ILE A 119 -13.81 3.58 11.18
C ILE A 119 -13.37 3.23 12.59
N TYR A 120 -13.92 3.87 13.62
CA TYR A 120 -13.61 3.52 15.02
C TYR A 120 -14.08 2.11 15.38
N ASP A 121 -15.20 1.65 14.84
CA ASP A 121 -15.68 0.27 15.03
C ASP A 121 -14.70 -0.77 14.45
N VAL A 122 -14.02 -0.44 13.33
CA VAL A 122 -12.97 -1.30 12.73
C VAL A 122 -11.63 -1.10 13.43
N PHE A 123 -11.28 0.12 13.81
CA PHE A 123 -10.00 0.50 14.41
C PHE A 123 -10.19 0.88 15.88
N HIS A 124 -10.76 -0.04 16.66
CA HIS A 124 -11.07 0.19 18.09
C HIS A 124 -9.83 0.56 18.93
N GLU A 125 -8.62 0.24 18.45
CA GLU A 125 -7.36 0.59 19.11
C GLU A 125 -7.10 2.09 19.16
N ILE A 126 -7.61 2.85 18.19
CA ILE A 126 -7.43 4.31 18.12
C ILE A 126 -8.62 5.08 18.67
N GLU A 127 -9.76 4.45 18.93
CA GLU A 127 -10.94 5.13 19.48
C GLU A 127 -10.67 5.86 20.81
N PRO A 128 -9.99 5.25 21.81
CA PRO A 128 -9.64 5.94 23.05
C PRO A 128 -8.72 7.13 22.87
N LEU A 129 -8.03 7.18 21.71
CA LEU A 129 -7.04 8.21 21.36
C LEU A 129 -7.61 9.33 20.49
N ARG A 130 -8.93 9.34 20.24
CA ARG A 130 -9.58 10.30 19.33
C ARG A 130 -9.24 11.76 19.67
N LYS A 131 -9.12 12.10 20.95
CA LYS A 131 -8.79 13.45 21.44
C LYS A 131 -7.31 13.68 21.69
N SER A 132 -6.49 12.65 21.58
CA SER A 132 -5.04 12.74 21.77
C SER A 132 -4.37 13.22 20.49
N ARG A 133 -3.37 14.11 20.62
CA ARG A 133 -2.55 14.50 19.45
C ARG A 133 -1.78 13.30 18.92
N ALA A 134 -1.77 13.11 17.60
CA ALA A 134 -1.08 11.98 16.96
C ALA A 134 0.43 11.96 17.25
N GLY A 135 1.05 13.12 17.53
CA GLY A 135 2.45 13.20 17.94
C GLY A 135 2.75 12.55 19.29
N LEU A 136 1.75 12.37 20.16
CA LEU A 136 1.89 11.72 21.48
C LEU A 136 1.60 10.21 21.43
N MET A 137 1.11 9.69 20.29
CA MET A 137 0.81 8.29 20.11
C MET A 137 2.09 7.47 19.90
N SER A 138 2.05 6.19 20.26
CA SER A 138 3.11 5.24 19.92
C SER A 138 3.23 5.05 18.39
N GLY A 139 4.34 4.46 17.92
CA GLY A 139 4.52 4.16 16.49
C GLY A 139 3.38 3.30 15.92
N GLY A 140 2.97 2.26 16.67
CA GLY A 140 1.86 1.39 16.27
C GLY A 140 0.51 2.10 16.20
N GLU A 141 0.19 2.94 17.18
CA GLU A 141 -1.04 3.73 17.20
C GLU A 141 -1.06 4.73 16.05
N ARG A 142 0.07 5.40 15.77
CA ARG A 142 0.17 6.28 14.59
C ARG A 142 -0.04 5.52 13.28
N GLN A 143 0.52 4.32 13.17
CA GLN A 143 0.35 3.49 11.98
C GLN A 143 -1.11 3.05 11.80
N MET A 144 -1.80 2.66 12.89
CA MET A 144 -3.23 2.36 12.86
C MET A 144 -4.04 3.59 12.44
N LEU A 145 -3.73 4.76 12.99
CA LEU A 145 -4.37 6.01 12.59
C LEU A 145 -4.14 6.36 11.12
N ALA A 146 -2.94 6.11 10.58
CA ALA A 146 -2.63 6.33 9.17
C ALA A 146 -3.47 5.44 8.25
N ILE A 147 -3.58 4.15 8.59
CA ILE A 147 -4.41 3.20 7.83
C ILE A 147 -5.89 3.58 7.96
N ALA A 148 -6.38 3.86 9.16
CA ALA A 148 -7.75 4.31 9.42
C ALA A 148 -8.11 5.56 8.61
N ARG A 149 -7.20 6.55 8.56
CA ARG A 149 -7.35 7.75 7.74
C ARG A 149 -7.48 7.43 6.24
N ALA A 150 -6.68 6.51 5.74
CA ALA A 150 -6.75 6.06 4.35
C ALA A 150 -8.08 5.35 4.05
N MET A 151 -8.64 4.64 5.04
CA MET A 151 -9.93 3.95 4.92
C MET A 151 -11.15 4.88 4.95
N MET A 152 -11.00 6.15 5.38
CA MET A 152 -12.10 7.13 5.35
C MET A 152 -12.72 7.33 3.97
N PHE A 153 -11.92 7.17 2.90
CA PHE A 153 -12.36 7.28 1.51
C PHE A 153 -13.20 6.08 1.01
N ASN A 154 -13.38 5.04 1.82
CA ASN A 154 -13.97 3.77 1.36
C ASN A 154 -13.30 3.27 0.07
N PRO A 155 -11.99 2.99 0.13
CA PRO A 155 -11.22 2.72 -1.08
C PRO A 155 -11.59 1.37 -1.70
N LYS A 156 -11.37 1.27 -3.01
CA LYS A 156 -11.42 0.02 -3.75
C LYS A 156 -10.12 -0.79 -3.61
N ILE A 157 -9.01 -0.10 -3.37
CA ILE A 157 -7.67 -0.68 -3.14
C ILE A 157 -6.96 0.15 -2.08
N LEU A 158 -6.31 -0.52 -1.14
CA LEU A 158 -5.42 0.09 -0.16
C LEU A 158 -3.96 -0.23 -0.51
N MET A 159 -3.12 0.79 -0.57
CA MET A 159 -1.68 0.64 -0.82
C MET A 159 -0.89 1.17 0.38
N LEU A 160 0.00 0.34 0.93
CA LEU A 160 0.79 0.61 2.12
C LEU A 160 2.29 0.52 1.77
N ASP A 161 3.02 1.60 2.01
CA ASP A 161 4.46 1.66 1.78
C ASP A 161 5.20 1.47 3.13
N GLU A 162 5.83 0.32 3.32
CA GLU A 162 6.56 -0.11 4.51
C GLU A 162 5.78 0.11 5.84
N PRO A 163 4.55 -0.42 5.97
CA PRO A 163 3.67 -0.13 7.11
C PRO A 163 4.22 -0.65 8.45
N THR A 164 5.23 -1.51 8.45
CA THR A 164 5.81 -2.05 9.69
C THR A 164 7.18 -1.49 10.04
N ALA A 165 7.67 -0.53 9.25
CA ALA A 165 8.98 0.08 9.50
C ALA A 165 9.07 0.70 10.90
N ASN A 166 10.12 0.35 11.65
CA ASN A 166 10.39 0.85 12.99
C ASN A 166 9.30 0.54 14.05
N LEU A 167 8.44 -0.45 13.81
CA LEU A 167 7.45 -0.90 14.78
C LEU A 167 8.00 -2.00 15.69
N SER A 168 7.47 -2.06 16.91
CA SER A 168 7.69 -3.20 17.81
C SER A 168 7.03 -4.47 17.24
N PRO A 169 7.49 -5.67 17.63
CA PRO A 169 6.88 -6.93 17.17
C PRO A 169 5.36 -7.00 17.44
N LYS A 170 4.91 -6.49 18.61
CA LYS A 170 3.50 -6.43 18.97
C LYS A 170 2.71 -5.52 18.00
N ALA A 171 3.24 -4.34 17.70
CA ALA A 171 2.59 -3.41 16.76
C ALA A 171 2.59 -3.97 15.33
N THR A 172 3.66 -4.64 14.90
CA THR A 172 3.73 -5.34 13.61
C THR A 172 2.65 -6.40 13.48
N SER A 173 2.43 -7.22 14.53
CA SER A 173 1.35 -8.23 14.54
C SER A 173 -0.04 -7.58 14.44
N ALA A 174 -0.28 -6.50 15.18
CA ALA A 174 -1.54 -5.78 15.12
C ALA A 174 -1.80 -5.19 13.72
N VAL A 175 -0.78 -4.61 13.07
CA VAL A 175 -0.89 -4.14 11.67
C VAL A 175 -1.22 -5.30 10.73
N ALA A 176 -0.58 -6.47 10.90
CA ALA A 176 -0.87 -7.64 10.08
C ALA A 176 -2.32 -8.12 10.22
N GLU A 177 -2.84 -8.17 11.45
CA GLU A 177 -4.24 -8.52 11.72
C GLU A 177 -5.19 -7.54 11.03
N LYS A 178 -4.95 -6.24 11.17
CA LYS A 178 -5.77 -5.20 10.57
C LYS A 178 -5.76 -5.27 9.03
N VAL A 179 -4.61 -5.53 8.42
CA VAL A 179 -4.50 -5.70 6.96
C VAL A 179 -5.30 -6.93 6.49
N ARG A 180 -5.31 -8.05 7.27
CA ARG A 180 -6.15 -9.20 6.96
C ARG A 180 -7.65 -8.87 7.07
N GLU A 181 -8.07 -8.18 8.15
CA GLU A 181 -9.46 -7.74 8.32
C GLU A 181 -9.93 -6.87 7.14
N ILE A 182 -9.10 -5.93 6.68
CA ILE A 182 -9.39 -5.08 5.53
C ILE A 182 -9.54 -5.93 4.26
N LYS A 183 -8.62 -6.85 4.00
CA LYS A 183 -8.70 -7.76 2.85
C LYS A 183 -9.95 -8.65 2.93
N ASP A 184 -10.28 -9.17 4.11
CA ASP A 184 -11.43 -10.04 4.32
C ASP A 184 -12.77 -9.29 4.19
N SER A 185 -12.77 -7.95 4.36
CA SER A 185 -13.90 -7.08 4.01
C SER A 185 -14.07 -6.88 2.49
N GLY A 186 -13.20 -7.46 1.66
CA GLY A 186 -13.27 -7.41 0.20
C GLY A 186 -12.39 -6.35 -0.46
N ILE A 187 -11.59 -5.62 0.32
CA ILE A 187 -10.68 -4.59 -0.19
C ILE A 187 -9.29 -5.19 -0.41
N PRO A 188 -8.81 -5.31 -1.66
CA PRO A 188 -7.46 -5.77 -1.92
C PRO A 188 -6.42 -4.80 -1.36
N VAL A 189 -5.31 -5.37 -0.88
CA VAL A 189 -4.23 -4.59 -0.28
C VAL A 189 -2.92 -4.86 -1.02
N ILE A 190 -2.23 -3.78 -1.40
CA ILE A 190 -0.84 -3.85 -1.86
C ILE A 190 0.03 -3.40 -0.69
N ILE A 191 0.97 -4.23 -0.29
CA ILE A 191 1.99 -3.85 0.69
C ILE A 191 3.36 -3.85 0.03
N VAL A 192 4.11 -2.78 0.25
CA VAL A 192 5.55 -2.75 -0.02
C VAL A 192 6.26 -3.00 1.29
N GLU A 193 7.19 -3.94 1.32
CA GLU A 193 7.90 -4.30 2.54
C GLU A 193 9.37 -4.64 2.28
N GLN A 194 10.20 -4.28 3.26
CA GLN A 194 11.58 -4.71 3.35
C GLN A 194 11.72 -5.98 4.20
N ASN A 195 10.83 -6.16 5.18
CA ASN A 195 10.79 -7.35 6.02
C ASN A 195 10.14 -8.51 5.25
N VAL A 196 10.99 -9.30 4.58
CA VAL A 196 10.55 -10.43 3.76
C VAL A 196 9.72 -11.43 4.55
N LYS A 197 10.13 -11.78 5.79
CA LYS A 197 9.39 -12.74 6.62
C LYS A 197 7.97 -12.25 6.92
N PHE A 198 7.83 -10.98 7.26
CA PHE A 198 6.53 -10.36 7.48
C PHE A 198 5.68 -10.39 6.21
N ALA A 199 6.22 -9.92 5.09
CA ALA A 199 5.54 -9.91 3.81
C ALA A 199 5.03 -11.30 3.41
N LEU A 200 5.89 -12.33 3.50
CA LEU A 200 5.55 -13.72 3.15
C LEU A 200 4.50 -14.33 4.09
N SER A 201 4.46 -13.91 5.36
CA SER A 201 3.48 -14.41 6.34
C SER A 201 2.07 -13.85 6.13
N LEU A 202 1.96 -12.75 5.39
CA LEU A 202 0.73 -12.00 5.22
C LEU A 202 0.13 -12.12 3.81
N ALA A 203 0.98 -12.20 2.79
CA ALA A 203 0.58 -12.10 1.39
C ALA A 203 -0.05 -13.38 0.84
N ASP A 204 -1.04 -13.22 -0.01
CA ASP A 204 -1.58 -14.28 -0.88
C ASP A 204 -0.67 -14.47 -2.11
N ARG A 205 -0.05 -13.38 -2.59
CA ARG A 205 0.89 -13.37 -3.72
C ARG A 205 2.01 -12.37 -3.47
N VAL A 206 3.18 -12.69 -4.00
CA VAL A 206 4.41 -11.89 -3.82
C VAL A 206 4.98 -11.53 -5.18
N CYS A 207 5.38 -10.27 -5.32
CA CYS A 207 6.16 -9.76 -6.43
C CYS A 207 7.54 -9.32 -5.92
N VAL A 208 8.61 -9.78 -6.55
CA VAL A 208 9.99 -9.35 -6.22
C VAL A 208 10.44 -8.30 -7.22
N LEU A 209 10.88 -7.16 -6.70
CA LEU A 209 11.39 -6.05 -7.48
C LEU A 209 12.91 -5.90 -7.26
N VAL A 210 13.67 -5.85 -8.35
CA VAL A 210 15.13 -5.63 -8.32
C VAL A 210 15.48 -4.61 -9.39
N SER A 211 16.11 -3.52 -9.00
CA SER A 211 16.57 -2.45 -9.93
C SER A 211 15.49 -2.03 -10.93
N GLY A 212 14.27 -1.79 -10.45
CA GLY A 212 13.14 -1.35 -11.27
C GLY A 212 12.50 -2.41 -12.17
N LEU A 213 12.92 -3.66 -12.06
CA LEU A 213 12.40 -4.80 -12.83
C LEU A 213 11.70 -5.80 -11.92
N LYS A 214 10.62 -6.40 -12.40
CA LYS A 214 9.97 -7.54 -11.76
C LYS A 214 10.74 -8.82 -12.08
N THR A 215 11.38 -9.42 -11.07
CA THR A 215 12.19 -10.65 -11.24
C THR A 215 11.43 -11.91 -10.89
N TYR A 216 10.40 -11.80 -10.05
CA TYR A 216 9.57 -12.93 -9.65
C TYR A 216 8.14 -12.46 -9.36
N GLU A 217 7.16 -13.33 -9.60
CA GLU A 217 5.79 -13.21 -9.13
C GLU A 217 5.21 -14.61 -8.94
N GLY A 218 4.66 -14.89 -7.75
CA GLY A 218 4.09 -16.18 -7.41
C GLY A 218 3.58 -16.26 -5.97
N ARG A 219 3.33 -17.47 -5.49
CA ARG A 219 2.90 -17.68 -4.10
C ARG A 219 4.08 -17.58 -3.13
N PRO A 220 3.84 -17.10 -1.88
CA PRO A 220 4.87 -17.07 -0.84
C PRO A 220 5.58 -18.43 -0.65
N SER A 221 4.81 -19.54 -0.65
CA SER A 221 5.35 -20.90 -0.49
C SER A 221 6.32 -21.30 -1.61
N GLU A 222 6.07 -20.87 -2.83
CA GLU A 222 6.95 -21.13 -3.98
C GLU A 222 8.25 -20.33 -3.88
N LEU A 223 8.15 -19.04 -3.50
CA LEU A 223 9.32 -18.21 -3.33
C LEU A 223 10.26 -18.73 -2.21
N MET A 224 9.69 -19.30 -1.14
CA MET A 224 10.47 -19.87 -0.03
C MET A 224 11.30 -21.12 -0.43
N THR A 225 10.96 -21.76 -1.55
CA THR A 225 11.75 -22.89 -2.08
C THR A 225 12.92 -22.45 -2.96
N LEU A 226 12.94 -21.16 -3.35
CA LEU A 226 14.00 -20.59 -4.18
C LEU A 226 15.13 -20.03 -3.32
N ASP A 227 16.32 -19.93 -3.91
CA ASP A 227 17.42 -19.19 -3.31
C ASP A 227 17.11 -17.68 -3.37
N LEU A 228 16.65 -17.13 -2.25
CA LEU A 228 16.28 -15.71 -2.14
C LEU A 228 17.43 -14.78 -2.50
N GLN A 229 18.70 -15.18 -2.25
CA GLN A 229 19.85 -14.37 -2.63
C GLN A 229 19.95 -14.26 -4.15
N GLN A 230 19.77 -15.35 -4.87
CA GLN A 230 19.77 -15.32 -6.34
C GLN A 230 18.59 -14.52 -6.89
N VAL A 231 17.41 -14.66 -6.30
CA VAL A 231 16.22 -13.88 -6.71
C VAL A 231 16.44 -12.39 -6.50
N PHE A 232 17.05 -11.99 -5.38
CA PHE A 232 17.36 -10.58 -5.09
C PHE A 232 18.58 -10.00 -5.85
N LEU A 233 19.43 -10.88 -6.40
CA LEU A 233 20.48 -10.47 -7.32
C LEU A 233 19.99 -10.38 -8.77
N GLY A 234 18.72 -10.71 -9.03
CA GLY A 234 18.16 -10.74 -10.38
C GLY A 234 18.69 -11.90 -11.23
N LEU A 235 19.38 -12.84 -10.62
CA LEU A 235 19.85 -14.04 -11.28
C LEU A 235 18.66 -15.01 -11.37
N ARG A 236 18.10 -15.20 -12.56
CA ARG A 236 17.10 -16.25 -12.81
C ARG A 236 17.76 -17.59 -12.48
N SER A 237 17.20 -18.32 -11.51
CA SER A 237 17.48 -19.74 -11.41
C SER A 237 17.10 -20.36 -12.76
N GLY A 238 18.12 -20.85 -13.48
CA GLY A 238 17.97 -21.35 -14.83
C GLY A 238 16.82 -22.35 -14.90
N GLN A 239 15.91 -22.12 -15.82
CA GLN A 239 15.10 -23.20 -16.36
C GLN A 239 16.09 -24.18 -17.02
N GLY A 240 16.31 -25.30 -16.35
CA GLY A 240 16.98 -26.45 -16.95
C GLY A 240 16.25 -26.83 -18.22
N THR A 241 17.00 -26.94 -19.25
CA THR A 241 16.66 -27.48 -20.57
C THR A 241 15.89 -28.79 -20.47
#